data_483e3b2d10849588efdc12eabe8a2e95
#
_entry.id   483e3b2d10849588efdc12eabe8a2e95
#
_cell.length_a   1.000
_cell.length_b   1.000
_cell.length_c   1.000
_cell.angle_alpha   90.00
_cell.angle_beta   90.00
_cell.angle_gamma   90.00
#
_symmetry.space_group_name_H-M   'P 1'
#
loop_
_entity.id
_entity.type
_entity.pdbx_description
1 polymer ?
#
loop_
_entity_poly.entity_id
_entity_poly.type
_entity_poly.pdbx_seq_one_letter_code
_entity_poly.pdbx_strand_id
1 'polypeptide(L)'
;GGDAPIEEQLKRDRLYYLILHELGHTLGMSHNMKATQLLSPEELQDPAVLESGIIAGSVMDYPAVNYAPNREDQTLFYTIAPGPYDDWYIEYAYSPGLDDADAEAARLEAIATRSSEPALAFGNDADDMRRPGTGIDPRVNIYDNSSDSIAYASNQMQIMHDALNKTADWTPDEGDSYEDVVDGVALLVRFWGLNAGVISRWVGGVYVDRAVVGQEGATEPFICLLYTSDAADDM
;
A
#
# COMPACT_ATOMS: atom_id res chain seq x y z
N GLY A 1 -29.19 -9.22 5.29
CA GLY A 1 -28.89 -10.63 5.19
C GLY A 1 -27.92 -11.04 4.07
N GLY A 2 -27.58 -10.18 3.09
CA GLY A 2 -26.66 -10.52 2.00
C GLY A 2 -25.18 -10.10 2.23
N ASP A 3 -24.91 -9.40 3.31
CA ASP A 3 -23.59 -8.76 3.53
C ASP A 3 -22.66 -9.56 4.44
N ALA A 4 -23.18 -10.49 5.22
CA ALA A 4 -22.42 -11.29 6.18
C ALA A 4 -21.15 -11.97 5.59
N PRO A 5 -21.15 -12.58 4.40
CA PRO A 5 -19.96 -13.22 3.85
C PRO A 5 -18.83 -12.22 3.54
N ILE A 6 -19.16 -11.04 3.02
CA ILE A 6 -18.18 -9.97 2.69
C ILE A 6 -17.61 -9.36 3.97
N GLU A 7 -18.47 -9.11 4.95
CA GLU A 7 -18.02 -8.60 6.26
C GLU A 7 -17.09 -9.58 6.98
N GLU A 8 -17.42 -10.86 6.97
CA GLU A 8 -16.56 -11.91 7.54
C GLU A 8 -15.23 -12.04 6.77
N GLN A 9 -15.24 -11.87 5.45
CA GLN A 9 -14.03 -11.84 4.66
C GLN A 9 -13.16 -10.63 5.03
N LEU A 10 -13.73 -9.43 5.11
CA LEU A 10 -13.00 -8.21 5.52
C LEU A 10 -12.33 -8.39 6.89
N LYS A 11 -13.07 -8.94 7.87
CA LYS A 11 -12.53 -9.23 9.21
C LYS A 11 -11.39 -10.24 9.17
N ARG A 12 -11.55 -11.30 8.39
CA ARG A 12 -10.55 -12.35 8.23
C ARG A 12 -9.29 -11.81 7.57
N ASP A 13 -9.41 -11.15 6.43
CA ASP A 13 -8.26 -10.61 5.68
C ASP A 13 -7.51 -9.57 6.53
N ARG A 14 -8.25 -8.71 7.25
CA ARG A 14 -7.68 -7.75 8.19
C ARG A 14 -6.89 -8.43 9.32
N LEU A 15 -7.44 -9.51 9.87
CA LEU A 15 -6.79 -10.25 10.95
C LEU A 15 -5.52 -10.96 10.47
N TYR A 16 -5.56 -11.59 9.29
CA TYR A 16 -4.38 -12.20 8.68
C TYR A 16 -3.28 -11.17 8.45
N TYR A 17 -3.62 -10.06 7.79
CA TYR A 17 -2.68 -8.97 7.57
C TYR A 17 -2.06 -8.49 8.88
N LEU A 18 -2.87 -8.19 9.91
CA LEU A 18 -2.39 -7.70 11.19
C LEU A 18 -1.43 -8.67 11.86
N ILE A 19 -1.76 -9.96 11.88
CA ILE A 19 -0.91 -10.99 12.48
C ILE A 19 0.42 -11.09 11.73
N LEU A 20 0.40 -11.08 10.39
CA LEU A 20 1.61 -11.14 9.58
C LEU A 20 2.49 -9.90 9.79
N HIS A 21 1.88 -8.71 9.88
CA HIS A 21 2.57 -7.45 10.17
C HIS A 21 3.29 -7.51 11.53
N GLU A 22 2.59 -7.87 12.60
CA GLU A 22 3.18 -7.98 13.94
C GLU A 22 4.24 -9.07 14.01
N LEU A 23 4.05 -10.17 13.29
CA LEU A 23 5.07 -11.22 13.17
C LEU A 23 6.33 -10.70 12.47
N GLY A 24 6.17 -9.90 11.41
CA GLY A 24 7.30 -9.24 10.73
C GLY A 24 8.13 -8.40 11.70
N HIS A 25 7.51 -7.64 12.60
CA HIS A 25 8.22 -6.92 13.65
C HIS A 25 9.00 -7.84 14.59
N THR A 26 8.46 -9.00 14.94
CA THR A 26 9.20 -9.98 15.78
C THR A 26 10.41 -10.57 15.06
N LEU A 27 10.41 -10.57 13.72
CA LEU A 27 11.54 -10.98 12.89
C LEU A 27 12.52 -9.82 12.59
N GLY A 28 12.32 -8.64 13.20
CA GLY A 28 13.21 -7.48 13.08
C GLY A 28 12.95 -6.59 11.88
N MET A 29 11.83 -6.78 11.19
CA MET A 29 11.43 -5.91 10.08
C MET A 29 10.92 -4.57 10.60
N SER A 30 11.30 -3.49 9.94
CA SER A 30 10.67 -2.16 10.10
C SER A 30 9.54 -1.99 9.09
N HIS A 31 8.70 -0.96 9.29
CA HIS A 31 7.69 -0.60 8.31
C HIS A 31 8.30 -0.36 6.92
N ASN A 32 7.55 -0.72 5.90
CA ASN A 32 7.87 -0.43 4.50
C ASN A 32 6.68 0.25 3.81
N MET A 33 6.60 1.58 3.94
CA MET A 33 5.52 2.44 3.43
C MET A 33 5.58 2.65 1.90
N LYS A 34 6.41 1.90 1.17
CA LYS A 34 6.54 1.96 -0.29
C LYS A 34 6.11 0.65 -0.94
N ALA A 35 5.75 -0.34 -0.15
CA ALA A 35 5.44 -1.67 -0.65
C ALA A 35 4.07 -1.75 -1.36
N THR A 36 3.18 -0.79 -1.15
CA THR A 36 1.91 -0.68 -1.89
C THR A 36 2.10 -0.41 -3.39
N GLN A 37 3.30 0.01 -3.83
CA GLN A 37 3.61 0.28 -5.24
C GLN A 37 3.76 -0.98 -6.11
N LEU A 38 3.47 -2.18 -5.59
CA LEU A 38 3.70 -3.46 -6.27
C LEU A 38 2.77 -3.67 -7.48
N LEU A 39 1.46 -3.43 -7.30
CA LEU A 39 0.43 -3.75 -8.29
C LEU A 39 -0.24 -2.51 -8.87
N SER A 40 -0.65 -2.57 -10.14
CA SER A 40 -1.49 -1.54 -10.75
C SER A 40 -2.93 -1.57 -10.20
N PRO A 41 -3.73 -0.52 -10.44
CA PRO A 41 -5.14 -0.51 -10.03
C PRO A 41 -5.95 -1.66 -10.64
N GLU A 42 -5.62 -2.09 -11.87
CA GLU A 42 -6.25 -3.20 -12.57
C GLU A 42 -5.87 -4.54 -11.93
N GLU A 43 -4.58 -4.74 -11.63
CA GLU A 43 -4.07 -5.95 -10.99
C GLU A 43 -4.64 -6.14 -9.58
N LEU A 44 -4.90 -5.04 -8.86
CA LEU A 44 -5.56 -5.08 -7.55
C LEU A 44 -7.01 -5.56 -7.59
N GLN A 45 -7.59 -5.72 -8.78
CA GLN A 45 -8.94 -6.25 -8.99
C GLN A 45 -8.93 -7.54 -9.82
N ASP A 46 -7.77 -8.04 -10.24
CA ASP A 46 -7.67 -9.27 -11.01
C ASP A 46 -7.61 -10.50 -10.09
N PRO A 47 -8.66 -11.37 -10.08
CA PRO A 47 -8.66 -12.56 -9.25
C PRO A 47 -7.48 -13.50 -9.49
N ALA A 48 -6.95 -13.56 -10.73
CA ALA A 48 -5.82 -14.43 -11.05
C ALA A 48 -4.51 -13.93 -10.41
N VAL A 49 -4.32 -12.61 -10.36
CA VAL A 49 -3.18 -11.97 -9.67
C VAL A 49 -3.31 -12.18 -8.16
N LEU A 50 -4.51 -11.97 -7.62
CA LEU A 50 -4.78 -12.03 -6.19
C LEU A 50 -4.92 -13.45 -5.62
N GLU A 51 -4.88 -14.50 -6.46
CA GLU A 51 -4.83 -15.90 -5.99
C GLU A 51 -3.63 -16.17 -5.08
N SER A 52 -2.54 -15.42 -5.25
CA SER A 52 -1.36 -15.47 -4.39
C SER A 52 -1.61 -15.03 -2.94
N GLY A 53 -2.65 -14.25 -2.70
CA GLY A 53 -2.90 -13.60 -1.40
C GLY A 53 -2.14 -12.30 -1.19
N ILE A 54 -1.43 -11.81 -2.21
CA ILE A 54 -0.51 -10.66 -2.14
C ILE A 54 -1.15 -9.47 -2.86
N ILE A 55 -1.29 -8.33 -2.18
CA ILE A 55 -1.68 -7.05 -2.77
C ILE A 55 -0.65 -5.94 -2.56
N ALA A 56 0.37 -6.19 -1.75
CA ALA A 56 1.48 -5.27 -1.49
C ALA A 56 2.80 -6.03 -1.45
N GLY A 57 3.90 -5.36 -1.73
CA GLY A 57 5.25 -5.94 -1.73
C GLY A 57 5.74 -6.41 -0.37
N SER A 58 5.12 -5.94 0.71
CA SER A 58 5.44 -6.33 2.09
C SER A 58 4.21 -6.24 2.98
N VAL A 59 4.12 -7.15 3.95
CA VAL A 59 3.16 -7.09 5.07
C VAL A 59 3.47 -5.93 6.02
N MET A 60 4.63 -5.30 5.88
CA MET A 60 5.09 -4.20 6.75
C MET A 60 4.60 -2.82 6.30
N ASP A 61 3.79 -2.72 5.24
CA ASP A 61 3.11 -1.50 4.85
C ASP A 61 1.83 -1.27 5.66
N TYR A 62 1.27 -0.07 5.61
CA TYR A 62 -0.07 0.28 6.11
C TYR A 62 -1.01 0.60 4.94
N PRO A 63 -1.42 -0.41 4.15
CA PRO A 63 -2.23 -0.19 2.96
C PRO A 63 -3.63 0.30 3.30
N ALA A 64 -4.27 0.96 2.34
CA ALA A 64 -5.69 1.17 2.36
C ALA A 64 -6.46 -0.16 2.29
N VAL A 65 -7.70 -0.15 2.73
CA VAL A 65 -8.63 -1.26 2.44
C VAL A 65 -8.86 -1.31 0.93
N ASN A 66 -8.59 -2.44 0.30
CA ASN A 66 -8.81 -2.60 -1.13
C ASN A 66 -10.29 -2.87 -1.43
N TYR A 67 -11.06 -1.79 -1.67
CA TYR A 67 -12.44 -1.92 -2.11
C TYR A 67 -12.51 -2.00 -3.63
N ALA A 68 -13.20 -3.03 -4.15
CA ALA A 68 -13.54 -3.12 -5.56
C ALA A 68 -14.63 -2.11 -5.94
N PRO A 69 -14.58 -1.51 -7.14
CA PRO A 69 -15.65 -0.63 -7.65
C PRO A 69 -17.01 -1.30 -7.66
N ASN A 70 -17.07 -2.58 -8.02
CA ASN A 70 -18.26 -3.39 -7.96
C ASN A 70 -18.12 -4.44 -6.87
N ARG A 71 -19.13 -4.56 -6.03
CA ARG A 71 -19.12 -5.47 -4.89
C ARG A 71 -18.97 -6.96 -5.28
N GLU A 72 -19.50 -7.34 -6.42
CA GLU A 72 -19.41 -8.71 -6.94
C GLU A 72 -18.02 -9.10 -7.41
N ASP A 73 -17.18 -8.09 -7.71
CA ASP A 73 -15.78 -8.25 -8.11
C ASP A 73 -14.83 -8.24 -6.90
N GLN A 74 -15.33 -8.06 -5.67
CA GLN A 74 -14.51 -7.98 -4.48
C GLN A 74 -13.75 -9.28 -4.23
N THR A 75 -12.43 -9.19 -4.26
CA THR A 75 -11.50 -10.27 -3.96
C THR A 75 -10.88 -10.08 -2.57
N LEU A 76 -9.63 -9.68 -2.46
CA LEU A 76 -8.94 -9.42 -1.19
C LEU A 76 -9.15 -7.98 -0.72
N PHE A 77 -9.38 -7.82 0.58
CA PHE A 77 -9.38 -6.50 1.24
C PHE A 77 -8.00 -6.08 1.72
N TYR A 78 -7.16 -7.04 2.09
CA TYR A 78 -5.79 -6.85 2.55
C TYR A 78 -4.91 -7.97 2.02
N THR A 79 -3.59 -7.75 2.02
CA THR A 79 -2.62 -8.84 1.79
C THR A 79 -2.76 -9.88 2.92
N ILE A 80 -2.76 -11.15 2.55
CA ILE A 80 -2.89 -12.29 3.47
C ILE A 80 -1.74 -13.29 3.35
N ALA A 81 -0.70 -12.90 2.62
CA ALA A 81 0.54 -13.65 2.45
C ALA A 81 1.74 -12.68 2.45
N PRO A 82 2.95 -13.14 2.82
CA PRO A 82 4.18 -12.37 2.67
C PRO A 82 4.40 -11.96 1.22
N GLY A 83 4.90 -10.73 1.02
CA GLY A 83 5.23 -10.20 -0.29
C GLY A 83 6.71 -10.43 -0.68
N PRO A 84 7.10 -10.06 -1.91
CA PRO A 84 8.46 -10.27 -2.40
C PRO A 84 9.54 -9.57 -1.56
N TYR A 85 9.24 -8.42 -0.95
CA TYR A 85 10.16 -7.75 -0.04
C TYR A 85 10.37 -8.55 1.25
N ASP A 86 9.31 -9.16 1.78
CA ASP A 86 9.38 -9.97 2.99
C ASP A 86 10.25 -11.21 2.75
N ASP A 87 10.04 -11.90 1.64
CA ASP A 87 10.84 -13.07 1.24
C ASP A 87 12.32 -12.71 1.06
N TRP A 88 12.61 -11.58 0.40
CA TRP A 88 13.96 -11.07 0.22
C TRP A 88 14.64 -10.72 1.55
N TYR A 89 13.91 -10.08 2.48
CA TYR A 89 14.41 -9.77 3.82
C TYR A 89 14.73 -11.05 4.59
N ILE A 90 13.84 -12.03 4.56
CA ILE A 90 14.04 -13.32 5.24
C ILE A 90 15.21 -14.10 4.61
N GLU A 91 15.36 -14.07 3.29
CA GLU A 91 16.51 -14.65 2.60
C GLU A 91 17.82 -14.04 3.10
N TYR A 92 17.89 -12.70 3.22
CA TYR A 92 19.07 -12.00 3.70
C TYR A 92 19.37 -12.29 5.18
N ALA A 93 18.36 -12.19 6.04
CA ALA A 93 18.55 -12.19 7.49
C ALA A 93 18.59 -13.61 8.11
N TYR A 94 17.94 -14.60 7.49
CA TYR A 94 17.68 -15.89 8.12
C TYR A 94 18.12 -17.11 7.30
N SER A 95 18.61 -16.96 6.07
CA SER A 95 19.15 -18.11 5.35
C SER A 95 20.44 -18.61 6.03
N PRO A 96 20.71 -19.92 5.98
CA PRO A 96 21.92 -20.49 6.59
C PRO A 96 23.18 -19.83 6.03
N GLY A 97 24.04 -19.36 6.93
CA GLY A 97 25.34 -18.79 6.58
C GLY A 97 26.32 -19.85 6.04
N LEU A 98 27.35 -19.38 5.33
CA LEU A 98 28.43 -20.22 4.86
C LEU A 98 29.59 -20.19 5.87
N ASP A 99 30.34 -21.30 5.96
CA ASP A 99 31.50 -21.40 6.88
C ASP A 99 32.67 -20.48 6.47
N ASP A 100 32.81 -20.22 5.18
CA ASP A 100 33.84 -19.31 4.64
C ASP A 100 33.34 -17.85 4.68
N ALA A 101 34.07 -16.96 5.34
CA ALA A 101 33.66 -15.59 5.55
C ALA A 101 33.61 -14.75 4.25
N ASP A 102 34.52 -15.02 3.30
CA ASP A 102 34.57 -14.28 2.02
C ASP A 102 33.40 -14.75 1.11
N ALA A 103 33.12 -16.05 1.11
CA ALA A 103 31.99 -16.60 0.38
C ALA A 103 30.66 -16.11 0.98
N GLU A 104 30.54 -16.00 2.31
CA GLU A 104 29.38 -15.46 2.97
C GLU A 104 29.16 -13.97 2.65
N ALA A 105 30.21 -13.17 2.69
CA ALA A 105 30.14 -11.77 2.32
C ALA A 105 29.67 -11.59 0.86
N ALA A 106 30.21 -12.39 -0.07
CA ALA A 106 29.78 -12.35 -1.46
C ALA A 106 28.30 -12.78 -1.65
N ARG A 107 27.84 -13.77 -0.90
CA ARG A 107 26.45 -14.21 -0.89
C ARG A 107 25.50 -13.10 -0.42
N LEU A 108 25.82 -12.47 0.72
CA LEU A 108 25.01 -11.38 1.29
C LEU A 108 25.00 -10.16 0.35
N GLU A 109 26.12 -9.82 -0.27
CA GLU A 109 26.19 -8.75 -1.26
C GLU A 109 25.31 -9.05 -2.49
N ALA A 110 25.34 -10.29 -2.99
CA ALA A 110 24.48 -10.69 -4.10
C ALA A 110 22.97 -10.55 -3.78
N ILE A 111 22.56 -10.92 -2.58
CA ILE A 111 21.18 -10.72 -2.11
C ILE A 111 20.87 -9.22 -1.99
N ALA A 112 21.76 -8.44 -1.35
CA ALA A 112 21.54 -7.00 -1.13
C ALA A 112 21.50 -6.20 -2.43
N THR A 113 22.26 -6.60 -3.47
CA THR A 113 22.27 -5.92 -4.79
C THR A 113 20.90 -5.92 -5.46
N ARG A 114 20.05 -6.90 -5.16
CA ARG A 114 18.67 -6.97 -5.66
C ARG A 114 17.76 -5.86 -5.10
N SER A 115 18.18 -5.08 -4.13
CA SER A 115 17.40 -3.98 -3.53
C SER A 115 16.94 -2.90 -4.53
N SER A 116 17.51 -2.86 -5.75
CA SER A 116 17.07 -1.99 -6.85
C SER A 116 15.87 -2.54 -7.64
N GLU A 117 15.47 -3.79 -7.42
CA GLU A 117 14.30 -4.37 -8.08
C GLU A 117 13.02 -3.63 -7.61
N PRO A 118 12.10 -3.25 -8.53
CA PRO A 118 10.89 -2.50 -8.16
C PRO A 118 10.03 -3.18 -7.11
N ALA A 119 9.94 -4.51 -7.13
CA ALA A 119 9.18 -5.29 -6.16
C ALA A 119 9.78 -5.26 -4.73
N LEU A 120 11.04 -4.82 -4.60
CA LEU A 120 11.78 -4.69 -3.34
C LEU A 120 11.89 -3.22 -2.89
N ALA A 121 11.11 -2.32 -3.48
CA ALA A 121 11.10 -0.92 -3.12
C ALA A 121 10.87 -0.72 -1.61
N PHE A 122 11.63 0.21 -1.01
CA PHE A 122 11.61 0.43 0.44
C PHE A 122 11.55 1.92 0.79
N GLY A 123 10.68 2.23 1.73
CA GLY A 123 10.60 3.52 2.40
C GLY A 123 9.99 3.34 3.79
N ASN A 124 10.63 3.86 4.83
CA ASN A 124 10.17 3.67 6.21
C ASN A 124 9.52 4.92 6.81
N ASP A 125 9.18 4.86 8.13
CA ASP A 125 8.59 5.96 8.87
C ASP A 125 9.39 7.27 8.83
N ALA A 126 10.72 7.19 8.66
CA ALA A 126 11.56 8.38 8.55
C ALA A 126 11.40 9.08 7.19
N ASP A 127 11.05 8.33 6.15
CA ASP A 127 10.78 8.86 4.81
C ASP A 127 9.35 9.41 4.73
N ASP A 128 8.38 8.75 5.39
CA ASP A 128 7.00 9.23 5.54
C ASP A 128 6.86 10.10 6.79
N MET A 129 7.42 11.23 6.85
CA MET A 129 7.40 12.10 8.05
C MET A 129 6.01 12.62 8.44
N ARG A 130 4.94 12.29 7.73
CA ARG A 130 3.52 12.64 7.98
C ARG A 130 3.25 14.10 8.30
N ARG A 131 4.25 14.94 8.16
CA ARG A 131 4.14 16.38 8.34
C ARG A 131 4.15 17.05 6.98
N PRO A 132 3.27 18.02 6.71
CA PRO A 132 3.33 18.79 5.49
C PRO A 132 4.74 19.31 5.23
N GLY A 133 5.28 19.01 4.05
CA GLY A 133 6.59 19.49 3.61
C GLY A 133 7.82 18.69 4.10
N THR A 134 7.63 17.53 4.75
CA THR A 134 8.77 16.71 5.20
C THR A 134 8.87 15.37 4.47
N GLY A 135 7.77 14.69 4.17
CA GLY A 135 7.76 13.52 3.29
C GLY A 135 7.69 14.00 1.84
N ILE A 136 8.79 13.81 1.09
CA ILE A 136 8.89 14.32 -0.29
C ILE A 136 8.56 13.27 -1.36
N ASP A 137 8.76 11.97 -1.06
CA ASP A 137 8.43 10.89 -1.98
C ASP A 137 6.95 10.48 -1.78
N PRO A 138 6.06 10.77 -2.75
CA PRO A 138 4.64 10.45 -2.61
C PRO A 138 4.34 8.95 -2.63
N ARG A 139 5.31 8.12 -3.07
CA ARG A 139 5.20 6.66 -3.05
C ARG A 139 5.43 6.08 -1.66
N VAL A 140 6.00 6.86 -0.72
CA VAL A 140 6.16 6.48 0.68
C VAL A 140 5.00 7.09 1.46
N ASN A 141 3.93 6.35 1.61
CA ASN A 141 2.70 6.84 2.21
C ASN A 141 1.99 5.75 3.00
N ILE A 142 1.01 6.11 3.79
CA ILE A 142 0.08 5.20 4.46
C ILE A 142 -1.33 5.40 3.91
N TYR A 143 -2.13 4.35 3.94
CA TYR A 143 -3.51 4.36 3.45
C TYR A 143 -3.62 4.65 1.94
N ASP A 144 -2.56 4.36 1.18
CA ASP A 144 -2.59 4.26 -0.26
C ASP A 144 -2.55 2.79 -0.72
N ASN A 145 -2.66 2.59 -2.00
CA ASN A 145 -2.42 1.34 -2.71
C ASN A 145 -2.04 1.65 -4.15
N SER A 146 -1.47 0.63 -4.84
CA SER A 146 -1.21 0.68 -6.27
C SER A 146 0.02 1.49 -6.68
N SER A 147 0.64 1.04 -7.76
CA SER A 147 1.70 1.77 -8.47
C SER A 147 1.19 3.07 -9.12
N ASP A 148 -0.13 3.22 -9.32
CA ASP A 148 -0.80 4.46 -9.63
C ASP A 148 -1.74 4.84 -8.47
N SER A 149 -1.16 5.39 -7.41
CA SER A 149 -1.90 5.80 -6.21
C SER A 149 -2.93 6.90 -6.50
N ILE A 150 -2.74 7.73 -7.55
CA ILE A 150 -3.71 8.77 -7.92
C ILE A 150 -4.97 8.14 -8.51
N ALA A 151 -4.81 7.24 -9.50
CA ALA A 151 -5.94 6.53 -10.10
C ALA A 151 -6.67 5.69 -9.04
N TYR A 152 -5.92 4.95 -8.21
CA TYR A 152 -6.50 4.18 -7.13
C TYR A 152 -7.29 5.04 -6.14
N ALA A 153 -6.69 6.10 -5.61
CA ALA A 153 -7.34 7.01 -4.66
C ALA A 153 -8.58 7.68 -5.27
N SER A 154 -8.53 8.06 -6.54
CA SER A 154 -9.68 8.63 -7.27
C SER A 154 -10.83 7.64 -7.36
N ASN A 155 -10.55 6.37 -7.67
CA ASN A 155 -11.55 5.30 -7.69
C ASN A 155 -12.15 5.08 -6.30
N GLN A 156 -11.33 5.06 -5.25
CA GLN A 156 -11.81 4.92 -3.87
C GLN A 156 -12.69 6.10 -3.45
N MET A 157 -12.32 7.33 -3.83
CA MET A 157 -13.15 8.52 -3.58
C MET A 157 -14.52 8.42 -4.26
N GLN A 158 -14.59 7.87 -5.48
CA GLN A 158 -15.84 7.64 -6.18
C GLN A 158 -16.71 6.61 -5.45
N ILE A 159 -16.11 5.49 -4.98
CA ILE A 159 -16.82 4.47 -4.18
C ILE A 159 -17.42 5.12 -2.90
N MET A 160 -16.63 5.93 -2.19
CA MET A 160 -17.12 6.63 -0.99
C MET A 160 -18.23 7.63 -1.31
N HIS A 161 -18.14 8.35 -2.43
CA HIS A 161 -19.17 9.26 -2.90
C HIS A 161 -20.48 8.52 -3.20
N ASP A 162 -20.41 7.40 -3.91
CA ASP A 162 -21.58 6.60 -4.25
C ASP A 162 -22.24 5.97 -3.00
N ALA A 163 -21.41 5.56 -2.03
CA ALA A 163 -21.89 5.09 -0.74
C ALA A 163 -22.59 6.21 0.05
N LEU A 164 -22.03 7.42 0.09
CA LEU A 164 -22.67 8.60 0.73
C LEU A 164 -24.02 8.94 0.12
N ASN A 165 -24.16 8.87 -1.21
CA ASN A 165 -25.44 9.11 -1.86
C ASN A 165 -26.51 8.07 -1.48
N LYS A 166 -26.10 6.82 -1.25
CA LYS A 166 -27.00 5.74 -0.81
C LYS A 166 -27.42 5.87 0.65
N THR A 167 -26.60 6.49 1.51
CA THR A 167 -26.98 6.67 2.92
C THR A 167 -28.15 7.61 3.12
N ALA A 168 -28.46 8.50 2.16
CA ALA A 168 -29.63 9.37 2.20
C ALA A 168 -30.96 8.59 2.20
N ASP A 169 -30.95 7.39 1.59
CA ASP A 169 -32.12 6.51 1.49
C ASP A 169 -32.15 5.45 2.61
N TRP A 170 -31.12 5.38 3.42
CA TRP A 170 -31.03 4.40 4.49
C TRP A 170 -31.81 4.84 5.71
N THR A 171 -32.84 4.09 6.03
CA THR A 171 -33.66 4.28 7.24
C THR A 171 -33.35 3.15 8.21
N PRO A 172 -32.93 3.44 9.45
CA PRO A 172 -32.78 2.43 10.48
C PRO A 172 -34.11 1.69 10.73
N ASP A 173 -34.02 0.44 11.19
CA ASP A 173 -35.20 -0.32 11.56
C ASP A 173 -35.88 0.30 12.79
N GLU A 174 -37.17 -0.02 13.01
CA GLU A 174 -37.94 0.50 14.14
C GLU A 174 -37.29 0.08 15.47
N GLY A 175 -36.83 1.08 16.22
CA GLY A 175 -36.14 0.89 17.51
C GLY A 175 -34.63 1.04 17.44
N ASP A 176 -34.05 1.17 16.26
CA ASP A 176 -32.61 1.42 16.09
C ASP A 176 -32.26 2.91 16.24
N SER A 177 -31.00 3.16 16.58
CA SER A 177 -30.46 4.52 16.69
C SER A 177 -30.00 5.04 15.32
N TYR A 178 -30.16 6.35 15.09
CA TYR A 178 -29.49 7.02 13.97
C TYR A 178 -27.99 7.18 14.16
N GLU A 179 -27.42 6.84 15.33
CA GLU A 179 -25.97 6.94 15.59
C GLU A 179 -25.16 6.13 14.59
N ASP A 180 -25.58 4.90 14.25
CA ASP A 180 -24.90 4.06 13.27
C ASP A 180 -24.85 4.70 11.88
N VAL A 181 -25.90 5.44 11.50
CA VAL A 181 -25.92 6.20 10.23
C VAL A 181 -24.90 7.33 10.29
N VAL A 182 -24.86 8.08 11.39
CA VAL A 182 -23.93 9.21 11.57
C VAL A 182 -22.49 8.72 11.58
N ASP A 183 -22.19 7.62 12.26
CA ASP A 183 -20.86 7.01 12.31
C ASP A 183 -20.44 6.49 10.95
N GLY A 184 -21.34 5.85 10.19
CA GLY A 184 -21.10 5.42 8.84
C GLY A 184 -20.77 6.58 7.89
N VAL A 185 -21.53 7.67 7.94
CA VAL A 185 -21.26 8.89 7.16
C VAL A 185 -19.91 9.50 7.55
N ALA A 186 -19.64 9.62 8.86
CA ALA A 186 -18.36 10.16 9.33
C ALA A 186 -17.16 9.32 8.85
N LEU A 187 -17.29 8.00 8.84
CA LEU A 187 -16.29 7.08 8.34
C LEU A 187 -16.05 7.25 6.83
N LEU A 188 -17.10 7.33 6.03
CA LEU A 188 -17.01 7.55 4.58
C LEU A 188 -16.34 8.89 4.25
N VAL A 189 -16.71 9.98 4.95
CA VAL A 189 -16.08 11.30 4.79
C VAL A 189 -14.59 11.25 5.17
N ARG A 190 -14.26 10.54 6.25
CA ARG A 190 -12.86 10.34 6.67
C ARG A 190 -12.05 9.63 5.59
N PHE A 191 -12.54 8.51 5.06
CA PHE A 191 -11.84 7.77 4.01
C PHE A 191 -11.71 8.57 2.71
N TRP A 192 -12.75 9.33 2.34
CA TRP A 192 -12.68 10.27 1.23
C TRP A 192 -11.53 11.28 1.42
N GLY A 193 -11.43 11.86 2.62
CA GLY A 193 -10.37 12.81 2.97
C GLY A 193 -8.96 12.19 2.98
N LEU A 194 -8.81 10.94 3.41
CA LEU A 194 -7.53 10.22 3.35
C LEU A 194 -7.05 10.05 1.89
N ASN A 195 -7.94 9.63 0.99
CA ASN A 195 -7.61 9.49 -0.43
C ASN A 195 -7.28 10.84 -1.10
N ALA A 196 -7.99 11.93 -0.74
CA ALA A 196 -7.62 13.27 -1.18
C ALA A 196 -6.22 13.67 -0.68
N GLY A 197 -5.87 13.26 0.54
CA GLY A 197 -4.52 13.42 1.11
C GLY A 197 -3.46 12.68 0.31
N VAL A 198 -3.73 11.43 -0.11
CA VAL A 198 -2.83 10.64 -0.99
C VAL A 198 -2.55 11.42 -2.28
N ILE A 199 -3.60 11.84 -2.99
CA ILE A 199 -3.46 12.59 -4.26
C ILE A 199 -2.65 13.88 -4.06
N SER A 200 -2.91 14.62 -2.99
CA SER A 200 -2.23 15.90 -2.74
C SER A 200 -0.72 15.80 -2.57
N ARG A 201 -0.20 14.65 -2.15
CA ARG A 201 1.25 14.42 -1.98
C ARG A 201 2.01 14.35 -3.30
N TRP A 202 1.33 14.08 -4.40
CA TRP A 202 1.94 14.03 -5.73
C TRP A 202 2.23 15.43 -6.30
N VAL A 203 1.58 16.45 -5.76
CA VAL A 203 1.81 17.84 -6.19
C VAL A 203 3.16 18.33 -5.64
N GLY A 204 4.15 18.47 -6.52
CA GLY A 204 5.50 18.88 -6.13
C GLY A 204 6.31 17.80 -5.42
N GLY A 205 5.91 16.54 -5.53
CA GLY A 205 6.64 15.40 -4.99
C GLY A 205 7.98 15.15 -5.69
N VAL A 206 8.85 14.43 -5.02
CA VAL A 206 10.16 14.01 -5.55
C VAL A 206 10.31 12.52 -5.27
N TYR A 207 10.56 11.73 -6.30
CA TYR A 207 10.96 10.34 -6.11
C TYR A 207 12.35 10.29 -5.49
N VAL A 208 12.51 9.47 -4.46
CA VAL A 208 13.77 9.26 -3.76
C VAL A 208 14.09 7.78 -3.79
N ASP A 209 15.09 7.38 -4.56
CA ASP A 209 15.53 5.99 -4.62
C ASP A 209 16.88 5.83 -3.91
N ARG A 210 17.03 4.74 -3.16
CA ARG A 210 18.16 4.47 -2.26
C ARG A 210 19.23 3.60 -2.93
N ALA A 211 19.38 3.71 -4.25
CA ALA A 211 20.40 2.97 -4.96
C ALA A 211 21.80 3.48 -4.60
N VAL A 212 22.77 2.56 -4.60
CA VAL A 212 24.19 2.89 -4.41
C VAL A 212 24.79 3.26 -5.77
N VAL A 213 25.68 4.23 -5.79
CA VAL A 213 26.39 4.66 -7.02
C VAL A 213 27.07 3.46 -7.69
N GLY A 214 26.72 3.18 -8.94
CA GLY A 214 27.23 2.04 -9.69
C GLY A 214 26.49 0.72 -9.49
N GLN A 215 25.42 0.69 -8.69
CA GLN A 215 24.56 -0.48 -8.54
C GLN A 215 23.83 -0.76 -9.86
N GLU A 216 23.81 -2.03 -10.29
CA GLU A 216 23.05 -2.44 -11.47
C GLU A 216 21.54 -2.25 -11.26
N GLY A 217 20.84 -1.76 -12.27
CA GLY A 217 19.40 -1.45 -12.17
C GLY A 217 19.05 -0.19 -11.37
N ALA A 218 20.06 0.56 -10.90
CA ALA A 218 19.82 1.82 -10.18
C ALA A 218 19.14 2.84 -11.09
N THR A 219 18.11 3.48 -10.56
CA THR A 219 17.43 4.63 -11.17
C THR A 219 18.15 5.94 -10.81
N GLU A 220 17.72 7.05 -11.41
CA GLU A 220 18.14 8.36 -10.93
C GLU A 220 17.75 8.54 -9.47
N PRO A 221 18.66 9.00 -8.59
CA PRO A 221 18.40 9.06 -7.15
C PRO A 221 17.29 10.04 -6.76
N PHE A 222 17.01 11.04 -7.61
CA PHE A 222 15.96 12.03 -7.40
C PHE A 222 15.26 12.36 -8.71
N ILE A 223 13.94 12.20 -8.76
CA ILE A 223 13.09 12.60 -9.90
C ILE A 223 12.04 13.59 -9.39
N CYS A 224 12.10 14.84 -9.87
CA CYS A 224 11.13 15.87 -9.51
C CYS A 224 9.87 15.74 -10.37
N LEU A 225 8.71 15.59 -9.76
CA LEU A 225 7.44 15.40 -10.46
C LEU A 225 6.90 16.66 -11.14
N LEU A 226 7.31 17.84 -10.69
CA LEU A 226 6.92 19.11 -11.32
C LEU A 226 7.41 19.25 -12.76
N TYR A 227 8.49 18.56 -13.13
CA TYR A 227 9.03 18.58 -14.49
C TYR A 227 8.45 17.49 -15.40
N THR A 228 7.66 16.58 -14.85
CA THR A 228 7.07 15.45 -15.60
C THR A 228 5.61 15.66 -15.95
N SER A 229 4.95 16.70 -15.44
CA SER A 229 3.56 17.03 -15.79
C SER A 229 3.53 18.13 -16.87
N ASP A 230 2.94 17.84 -18.01
CA ASP A 230 2.64 18.81 -19.10
C ASP A 230 1.76 20.00 -18.65
N ALA A 231 1.29 20.00 -17.40
CA ALA A 231 0.49 21.06 -16.82
C ALA A 231 1.23 22.41 -16.65
N ALA A 232 2.56 22.44 -16.81
CA ALA A 232 3.35 23.67 -16.73
C ALA A 232 3.50 24.39 -18.08
N ASP A 233 3.20 23.74 -19.19
CA ASP A 233 3.33 24.33 -20.53
C ASP A 233 2.06 25.03 -21.04
N ASP A 234 0.94 24.92 -20.30
CA ASP A 234 -0.35 25.52 -20.67
C ASP A 234 -0.70 26.81 -19.90
N MET A 235 0.27 27.45 -19.23
CA MET A 235 0.05 28.78 -18.62
C MET A 235 0.80 29.90 -19.30
#